data_ae085b5d8b4eb4162937a392c85979e8
#
_entry.id   ae085b5d8b4eb4162937a392c85979e8
#
_cell.length_a   1.000
_cell.length_b   1.000
_cell.length_c   1.000
_cell.angle_alpha   90.00
_cell.angle_beta   90.00
_cell.angle_gamma   90.00
#
_symmetry.space_group_name_H-M   'P 1'
#
loop_
_entity.id
_entity.type
_entity.pdbx_description
1 polymer ?
#
loop_
_entity_poly.entity_id
_entity_poly.type
_entity_poly.pdbx_seq_one_letter_code
_entity_poly.pdbx_strand_id
1 'polypeptide(L)'
;MKKTILLSLTIALVAALLSACSGSVVNKSAATIALSDCRVKNFDGVARCATVSVPEDHAQPNGKRIEIFLAVLPSLARRPEADPLFMFAGGPGQAASDLGRVAAAFNDVRKLRPIVLVDQRGTGKSKTLTCSATNQSPAQDPLVELFNADAAALEKDWAKCLATMTGNPATHRTDDYIDDLELVRKGLGYDKINLWGGSYGSRVALRYMKRFPGTIRTVVLDGVAPTSLRLPDDAMASSELQLKATIAACAASTACANAYPNLSGTLDALLEKLRAKPQTVTLNHPATAKPLTGTVTDRTVISFLWPLLYQPEAARLIPELIKSAAAGNFAPMAATTTASSISETDLSIVQRFAVMCAEDMLGRSAPAMERFKSLSDTFYGFCKNMPHGKVNPEFFAPTTSDIPTLLFSGTLDPVTPPSQGALVASTLTRSRHIVVGGMGHIVTIHPCSRRLMSKFIEIGNMAAASHACEPELNLPRPLFYVNALEAQP
;
A
#
# COMPACT_ATOMS: atom_id res chain seq x y z
N MET A 1 -40.85 -19.82 -72.28
CA MET A 1 -39.58 -19.22 -71.93
C MET A 1 -39.62 -18.11 -70.86
N LYS A 2 -40.77 -17.79 -70.22
CA LYS A 2 -40.87 -16.71 -69.17
C LYS A 2 -40.95 -17.20 -67.71
N LYS A 3 -41.09 -18.53 -67.46
CA LYS A 3 -41.19 -19.12 -66.11
C LYS A 3 -39.83 -19.58 -65.52
N THR A 4 -38.81 -19.78 -66.33
CA THR A 4 -37.48 -20.25 -65.89
C THR A 4 -36.55 -19.16 -65.41
N ILE A 5 -36.78 -17.90 -65.77
CA ILE A 5 -35.93 -16.76 -65.40
C ILE A 5 -36.30 -16.24 -63.99
N LEU A 6 -37.56 -16.40 -63.52
CA LEU A 6 -37.97 -15.95 -62.21
C LEU A 6 -37.40 -16.81 -61.05
N LEU A 7 -37.12 -18.09 -61.30
CA LEU A 7 -36.63 -19.02 -60.26
C LEU A 7 -35.13 -18.85 -59.99
N SER A 8 -34.38 -18.35 -60.99
CA SER A 8 -32.94 -18.13 -60.86
C SER A 8 -32.61 -16.84 -60.09
N LEU A 9 -33.49 -15.82 -60.12
CA LEU A 9 -33.27 -14.59 -59.37
C LEU A 9 -33.60 -14.72 -57.86
N THR A 10 -34.52 -15.60 -57.47
CA THR A 10 -34.87 -15.82 -56.06
C THR A 10 -33.82 -16.62 -55.31
N ILE A 11 -33.09 -17.52 -55.98
CA ILE A 11 -32.02 -18.31 -55.35
C ILE A 11 -30.78 -17.44 -55.10
N ALA A 12 -30.49 -16.47 -55.98
CA ALA A 12 -29.37 -15.55 -55.81
C ALA A 12 -29.60 -14.56 -54.66
N LEU A 13 -30.85 -14.15 -54.37
CA LEU A 13 -31.15 -13.21 -53.27
C LEU A 13 -31.08 -13.90 -51.90
N VAL A 14 -31.40 -15.17 -51.79
CA VAL A 14 -31.33 -15.95 -50.53
C VAL A 14 -29.86 -16.26 -50.19
N ALA A 15 -28.99 -16.49 -51.16
CA ALA A 15 -27.56 -16.70 -50.92
C ALA A 15 -26.85 -15.42 -50.43
N ALA A 16 -27.30 -14.24 -50.89
CA ALA A 16 -26.73 -12.96 -50.47
C ALA A 16 -27.12 -12.56 -49.04
N LEU A 17 -28.28 -13.04 -48.52
CA LEU A 17 -28.75 -12.77 -47.14
C LEU A 17 -28.11 -13.72 -46.10
N LEU A 18 -27.53 -14.84 -46.50
CA LEU A 18 -26.83 -15.75 -45.60
C LEU A 18 -25.37 -15.39 -45.37
N SER A 19 -24.76 -14.54 -46.23
CA SER A 19 -23.38 -14.06 -46.05
C SER A 19 -23.26 -12.86 -45.15
N ALA A 20 -24.35 -12.23 -44.72
CA ALA A 20 -24.33 -11.03 -43.87
C ALA A 20 -24.34 -11.31 -42.34
N CYS A 21 -24.42 -12.60 -41.95
CA CYS A 21 -24.38 -13.01 -40.54
C CYS A 21 -23.06 -13.66 -40.11
N SER A 22 -21.95 -13.41 -40.82
CA SER A 22 -20.63 -13.71 -40.29
C SER A 22 -20.25 -12.59 -39.30
N GLY A 23 -20.95 -12.56 -38.19
CA GLY A 23 -20.46 -11.83 -37.03
C GLY A 23 -19.05 -12.32 -36.74
N SER A 24 -18.08 -11.42 -36.76
CA SER A 24 -16.73 -11.69 -36.30
C SER A 24 -16.86 -12.30 -34.89
N VAL A 25 -16.66 -13.60 -34.79
CA VAL A 25 -16.43 -14.29 -33.51
C VAL A 25 -15.13 -13.68 -33.01
N VAL A 26 -15.24 -12.69 -32.13
CA VAL A 26 -14.10 -12.23 -31.34
C VAL A 26 -13.65 -13.47 -30.59
N ASN A 27 -12.57 -14.05 -31.04
CA ASN A 27 -11.92 -15.18 -30.42
C ASN A 27 -11.48 -14.70 -29.04
N LYS A 28 -12.35 -14.85 -28.02
CA LYS A 28 -11.98 -14.64 -26.62
C LYS A 28 -10.82 -15.58 -26.38
N SER A 29 -9.62 -15.04 -26.24
CA SER A 29 -8.45 -15.80 -25.81
C SER A 29 -8.88 -16.64 -24.62
N ALA A 30 -8.86 -17.96 -24.76
CA ALA A 30 -9.23 -18.86 -23.67
C ALA A 30 -8.28 -18.59 -22.50
N ALA A 31 -8.84 -18.41 -21.30
CA ALA A 31 -8.04 -18.25 -20.09
C ALA A 31 -7.07 -19.43 -19.96
N THR A 32 -5.78 -19.14 -19.81
CA THR A 32 -4.72 -20.17 -19.72
C THR A 32 -4.37 -20.51 -18.27
N ILE A 33 -4.79 -19.68 -17.29
CA ILE A 33 -4.56 -19.90 -15.86
C ILE A 33 -5.72 -20.68 -15.28
N ALA A 34 -5.46 -21.93 -14.84
CA ALA A 34 -6.40 -22.73 -14.11
C ALA A 34 -6.44 -22.32 -12.63
N LEU A 35 -7.63 -22.02 -12.12
CA LEU A 35 -7.85 -21.61 -10.74
C LEU A 35 -8.44 -22.77 -9.92
N SER A 36 -7.95 -22.97 -8.70
CA SER A 36 -8.46 -23.91 -7.69
C SER A 36 -8.98 -23.19 -6.45
N ASP A 37 -9.90 -23.82 -5.73
CA ASP A 37 -10.43 -23.27 -4.49
C ASP A 37 -9.34 -23.14 -3.41
N CYS A 38 -9.37 -22.04 -2.68
CA CYS A 38 -8.37 -21.73 -1.66
C CYS A 38 -8.90 -20.81 -0.56
N ARG A 39 -8.08 -20.56 0.47
CA ARG A 39 -8.34 -19.57 1.51
C ARG A 39 -7.33 -18.43 1.42
N VAL A 40 -7.84 -17.20 1.57
CA VAL A 40 -7.05 -15.96 1.66
C VAL A 40 -7.16 -15.45 3.10
N LYS A 41 -6.05 -14.98 3.66
CA LYS A 41 -6.00 -14.42 5.02
C LYS A 41 -7.00 -13.27 5.17
N ASN A 42 -7.74 -13.27 6.27
CA ASN A 42 -8.76 -12.26 6.57
C ASN A 42 -9.90 -12.12 5.52
N PHE A 43 -10.18 -13.18 4.77
CA PHE A 43 -11.33 -13.27 3.89
C PHE A 43 -12.12 -14.55 4.20
N ASP A 44 -13.36 -14.40 4.66
CA ASP A 44 -14.17 -15.53 5.15
C ASP A 44 -14.73 -16.42 4.03
N GLY A 45 -14.72 -15.93 2.79
CA GLY A 45 -15.20 -16.67 1.61
C GLY A 45 -14.18 -17.67 1.06
N VAL A 46 -14.64 -18.49 0.13
CA VAL A 46 -13.78 -19.30 -0.73
C VAL A 46 -13.27 -18.41 -1.86
N ALA A 47 -11.95 -18.30 -1.99
CA ALA A 47 -11.29 -17.67 -3.11
C ALA A 47 -10.87 -18.73 -4.14
N ARG A 48 -10.44 -18.32 -5.31
CA ARG A 48 -9.85 -19.17 -6.33
C ARG A 48 -8.43 -18.73 -6.60
N CYS A 49 -7.47 -19.61 -6.39
CA CYS A 49 -6.05 -19.31 -6.46
C CYS A 49 -5.34 -20.04 -7.58
N ALA A 50 -4.21 -19.46 -7.99
CA ALA A 50 -3.22 -20.12 -8.83
C ALA A 50 -1.82 -19.61 -8.46
N THR A 51 -0.83 -20.39 -8.91
CA THR A 51 0.56 -19.95 -9.00
C THR A 51 0.95 -19.97 -10.48
N VAL A 52 1.54 -18.87 -10.94
CA VAL A 52 1.88 -18.66 -12.35
C VAL A 52 3.38 -18.51 -12.46
N SER A 53 3.97 -19.30 -13.35
CA SER A 53 5.37 -19.20 -13.69
C SER A 53 5.60 -18.01 -14.63
N VAL A 54 6.49 -17.08 -14.24
CA VAL A 54 6.86 -15.90 -15.03
C VAL A 54 8.38 -15.81 -15.17
N PRO A 55 8.93 -15.08 -16.17
CA PRO A 55 10.37 -14.85 -16.23
C PRO A 55 10.88 -14.10 -14.98
N GLU A 56 11.98 -14.51 -14.37
CA GLU A 56 12.65 -13.73 -13.32
C GLU A 56 13.10 -12.37 -13.88
N ASP A 57 13.67 -12.39 -15.09
CA ASP A 57 14.04 -11.19 -15.85
C ASP A 57 13.19 -11.13 -17.14
N HIS A 58 12.30 -10.17 -17.24
CA HIS A 58 11.46 -9.99 -18.43
C HIS A 58 12.25 -9.62 -19.71
N ALA A 59 13.49 -9.14 -19.57
CA ALA A 59 14.40 -8.95 -20.69
C ALA A 59 14.98 -10.29 -21.22
N GLN A 60 14.84 -11.36 -20.43
CA GLN A 60 15.31 -12.71 -20.76
C GLN A 60 14.15 -13.73 -20.63
N PRO A 61 13.14 -13.69 -21.50
CA PRO A 61 11.89 -14.44 -21.31
C PRO A 61 12.07 -15.96 -21.30
N ASN A 62 13.14 -16.47 -21.88
CA ASN A 62 13.52 -17.89 -21.88
C ASN A 62 14.52 -18.26 -20.77
N GLY A 63 14.87 -17.30 -19.87
CA GLY A 63 15.77 -17.51 -18.76
C GLY A 63 15.12 -18.18 -17.56
N LYS A 64 15.70 -17.96 -16.38
CA LYS A 64 15.17 -18.45 -15.11
C LYS A 64 13.75 -17.96 -14.88
N ARG A 65 12.90 -18.80 -14.31
CA ARG A 65 11.51 -18.51 -14.00
C ARG A 65 11.30 -18.47 -12.49
N ILE A 66 10.31 -17.67 -12.08
CA ILE A 66 9.84 -17.55 -10.70
C ILE A 66 8.32 -17.75 -10.64
N GLU A 67 7.83 -18.05 -9.44
CA GLU A 67 6.43 -18.36 -9.21
C GLU A 67 5.71 -17.14 -8.58
N ILE A 68 4.62 -16.71 -9.21
CA ILE A 68 3.76 -15.62 -8.76
C ILE A 68 2.41 -16.18 -8.32
N PHE A 69 2.06 -15.92 -7.07
CA PHE A 69 0.76 -16.29 -6.51
C PHE A 69 -0.30 -15.25 -6.82
N LEU A 70 -1.50 -15.73 -7.14
CA LEU A 70 -2.67 -14.89 -7.27
C LEU A 70 -3.90 -15.52 -6.62
N ALA A 71 -4.82 -14.66 -6.19
CA ALA A 71 -6.12 -15.04 -5.68
C ALA A 71 -7.22 -14.20 -6.34
N VAL A 72 -8.28 -14.85 -6.77
CA VAL A 72 -9.50 -14.22 -7.27
C VAL A 72 -10.58 -14.41 -6.21
N LEU A 73 -11.08 -13.31 -5.66
CA LEU A 73 -12.26 -13.28 -4.80
C LEU A 73 -13.49 -13.20 -5.70
N PRO A 74 -14.35 -14.25 -5.74
CA PRO A 74 -15.44 -14.32 -6.69
C PRO A 74 -16.43 -13.17 -6.51
N SER A 75 -17.02 -12.73 -7.61
CA SER A 75 -18.22 -11.89 -7.57
C SER A 75 -19.37 -12.61 -6.88
N LEU A 76 -20.27 -11.85 -6.26
CA LEU A 76 -21.53 -12.36 -5.71
C LEU A 76 -22.62 -12.49 -6.79
N ALA A 77 -22.42 -11.91 -7.98
CA ALA A 77 -23.34 -12.02 -9.10
C ALA A 77 -23.29 -13.40 -9.77
N ARG A 78 -24.43 -13.92 -10.20
CA ARG A 78 -24.48 -15.14 -11.03
C ARG A 78 -23.82 -14.94 -12.40
N ARG A 79 -23.87 -13.73 -12.93
CA ARG A 79 -23.22 -13.31 -14.18
C ARG A 79 -22.37 -12.07 -13.87
N PRO A 80 -21.12 -12.27 -13.47
CA PRO A 80 -20.24 -11.15 -13.16
C PRO A 80 -19.89 -10.33 -14.40
N GLU A 81 -19.63 -9.06 -14.20
CA GLU A 81 -19.05 -8.18 -15.21
C GLU A 81 -17.66 -8.70 -15.61
N ALA A 82 -17.28 -8.45 -16.85
CA ALA A 82 -16.05 -8.96 -17.46
C ALA A 82 -14.78 -8.20 -17.07
N ASP A 83 -14.91 -7.07 -16.34
CA ASP A 83 -13.86 -6.15 -15.96
C ASP A 83 -13.62 -6.17 -14.44
N PRO A 84 -12.78 -7.08 -13.92
CA PRO A 84 -12.52 -7.24 -12.49
C PRO A 84 -11.82 -6.02 -11.90
N LEU A 85 -11.81 -5.93 -10.56
CA LEU A 85 -10.96 -4.99 -9.82
C LEU A 85 -9.63 -5.67 -9.45
N PHE A 86 -8.51 -5.16 -9.95
CA PHE A 86 -7.17 -5.53 -9.49
C PHE A 86 -6.78 -4.60 -8.32
N MET A 87 -6.37 -5.18 -7.19
CA MET A 87 -5.95 -4.43 -6.01
C MET A 87 -4.45 -4.56 -5.80
N PHE A 88 -3.78 -3.42 -5.62
CA PHE A 88 -2.33 -3.34 -5.41
C PHE A 88 -2.03 -2.90 -3.97
N ALA A 89 -1.21 -3.69 -3.30
CA ALA A 89 -0.84 -3.46 -1.92
C ALA A 89 0.22 -2.36 -1.75
N GLY A 90 0.37 -1.89 -0.54
CA GLY A 90 1.29 -0.84 -0.13
C GLY A 90 2.69 -1.32 0.24
N GLY A 91 3.37 -0.53 1.05
CA GLY A 91 4.70 -0.78 1.54
C GLY A 91 5.75 0.13 0.89
N PRO A 92 6.55 -0.32 -0.12
CA PRO A 92 6.56 -1.62 -0.79
C PRO A 92 6.82 -2.80 0.14
N GLY A 93 6.53 -4.01 -0.36
CA GLY A 93 6.80 -5.26 0.36
C GLY A 93 5.57 -5.94 0.97
N GLN A 94 4.38 -5.33 0.95
CA GLN A 94 3.13 -5.96 1.35
C GLN A 94 2.60 -6.89 0.24
N ALA A 95 2.14 -8.07 0.62
CA ALA A 95 1.47 -8.97 -0.31
C ALA A 95 0.05 -8.49 -0.62
N ALA A 96 -0.39 -8.60 -1.89
CA ALA A 96 -1.77 -8.29 -2.24
C ALA A 96 -2.77 -9.24 -1.56
N SER A 97 -2.38 -10.50 -1.33
CA SER A 97 -3.19 -11.48 -0.60
C SER A 97 -3.45 -11.10 0.87
N ASP A 98 -2.66 -10.19 1.47
CA ASP A 98 -2.92 -9.65 2.80
C ASP A 98 -4.05 -8.60 2.83
N LEU A 99 -4.45 -8.09 1.67
CA LEU A 99 -5.59 -7.17 1.54
C LEU A 99 -6.96 -7.85 1.71
N GLY A 100 -7.03 -9.12 2.11
CA GLY A 100 -8.29 -9.85 2.23
C GLY A 100 -9.37 -9.12 3.04
N ARG A 101 -9.01 -8.47 4.16
CA ARG A 101 -9.93 -7.64 4.95
C ARG A 101 -10.42 -6.39 4.20
N VAL A 102 -9.52 -5.70 3.50
CA VAL A 102 -9.88 -4.51 2.69
C VAL A 102 -10.76 -4.92 1.53
N ALA A 103 -10.39 -5.99 0.83
CA ALA A 103 -11.17 -6.54 -0.27
C ALA A 103 -12.56 -7.04 0.18
N ALA A 104 -12.66 -7.64 1.38
CA ALA A 104 -13.93 -7.99 2.01
C ALA A 104 -14.79 -6.75 2.30
N ALA A 105 -14.18 -5.63 2.70
CA ALA A 105 -14.90 -4.37 2.87
C ALA A 105 -15.45 -3.80 1.54
N PHE A 106 -14.87 -4.17 0.39
CA PHE A 106 -15.33 -3.75 -0.95
C PHE A 106 -16.44 -4.64 -1.51
N ASN A 107 -17.34 -5.13 -0.64
CA ASN A 107 -18.46 -5.97 -1.03
C ASN A 107 -19.36 -5.34 -2.11
N ASP A 108 -19.50 -4.02 -2.14
CA ASP A 108 -20.30 -3.35 -3.17
C ASP A 108 -19.69 -3.52 -4.56
N VAL A 109 -18.38 -3.52 -4.69
CA VAL A 109 -17.69 -3.90 -5.94
C VAL A 109 -17.91 -5.38 -6.25
N ARG A 110 -17.75 -6.26 -5.23
CA ARG A 110 -17.92 -7.70 -5.40
C ARG A 110 -19.35 -8.12 -5.76
N LYS A 111 -20.36 -7.30 -5.49
CA LYS A 111 -21.74 -7.57 -5.98
C LYS A 111 -21.76 -7.79 -7.49
N LEU A 112 -20.90 -7.13 -8.25
CA LEU A 112 -20.93 -7.17 -9.71
C LEU A 112 -19.64 -7.74 -10.33
N ARG A 113 -18.46 -7.56 -9.69
CA ARG A 113 -17.14 -7.86 -10.26
C ARG A 113 -16.31 -8.70 -9.32
N PRO A 114 -15.48 -9.63 -9.83
CA PRO A 114 -14.47 -10.27 -9.00
C PRO A 114 -13.36 -9.27 -8.61
N ILE A 115 -12.68 -9.56 -7.49
CA ILE A 115 -11.47 -8.84 -7.06
C ILE A 115 -10.28 -9.77 -7.27
N VAL A 116 -9.22 -9.26 -7.90
CA VAL A 116 -7.99 -10.00 -8.18
C VAL A 116 -6.86 -9.43 -7.34
N LEU A 117 -6.21 -10.31 -6.58
CA LEU A 117 -5.06 -10.03 -5.73
C LEU A 117 -3.88 -10.80 -6.31
N VAL A 118 -2.83 -10.12 -6.75
CA VAL A 118 -1.60 -10.73 -7.26
C VAL A 118 -0.47 -10.33 -6.35
N ASP A 119 0.14 -11.31 -5.66
CA ASP A 119 1.28 -11.02 -4.79
C ASP A 119 2.46 -10.54 -5.63
N GLN A 120 2.98 -9.36 -5.30
CA GLN A 120 4.20 -8.85 -5.92
C GLN A 120 5.33 -9.88 -5.75
N ARG A 121 6.17 -10.03 -6.79
CA ARG A 121 7.39 -10.84 -6.68
C ARG A 121 8.16 -10.47 -5.42
N GLY A 122 8.59 -11.45 -4.63
CA GLY A 122 9.24 -11.25 -3.34
C GLY A 122 8.31 -11.07 -2.13
N THR A 123 6.98 -11.08 -2.31
CA THR A 123 6.01 -10.92 -1.21
C THR A 123 5.12 -12.13 -1.01
N GLY A 124 4.49 -12.24 0.13
CA GLY A 124 3.44 -13.23 0.40
C GLY A 124 3.80 -14.65 0.02
N LYS A 125 3.02 -15.23 -0.88
CA LYS A 125 3.26 -16.56 -1.46
C LYS A 125 4.14 -16.51 -2.74
N SER A 126 4.45 -15.32 -3.26
CA SER A 126 5.42 -15.08 -4.34
C SER A 126 6.83 -14.84 -3.78
N LYS A 127 7.24 -15.64 -2.77
CA LYS A 127 8.53 -15.50 -2.06
C LYS A 127 9.71 -15.91 -2.94
N THR A 128 10.15 -15.00 -3.79
CA THR A 128 11.27 -15.18 -4.72
C THR A 128 12.57 -14.58 -4.21
N LEU A 129 12.50 -13.73 -3.17
CA LEU A 129 13.62 -13.19 -2.42
C LEU A 129 13.52 -13.66 -0.96
N THR A 130 14.49 -14.41 -0.50
CA THR A 130 14.57 -14.87 0.89
C THR A 130 15.99 -14.82 1.40
N CYS A 131 16.16 -14.58 2.71
CA CYS A 131 17.43 -14.78 3.37
C CYS A 131 17.23 -15.64 4.62
N SER A 132 18.17 -16.54 4.89
CA SER A 132 18.05 -17.54 5.96
C SER A 132 17.95 -16.93 7.35
N ALA A 133 18.51 -15.74 7.55
CA ALA A 133 18.44 -15.02 8.81
C ALA A 133 17.01 -14.56 9.17
N THR A 134 16.15 -14.30 8.16
CA THR A 134 14.76 -13.86 8.36
C THR A 134 13.75 -15.00 8.35
N ASN A 135 14.12 -16.17 7.86
CA ASN A 135 13.22 -17.33 7.71
C ASN A 135 13.27 -18.30 8.92
N GLN A 136 14.21 -18.14 9.85
CA GLN A 136 14.42 -19.09 10.96
C GLN A 136 13.89 -18.63 12.30
N SER A 137 13.43 -17.38 12.43
CA SER A 137 12.70 -16.99 13.63
C SER A 137 11.20 -17.21 13.43
N PRO A 138 10.51 -17.87 14.36
CA PRO A 138 9.10 -17.63 14.55
C PRO A 138 8.95 -16.12 14.67
N ALA A 139 7.99 -15.51 13.98
CA ALA A 139 7.79 -14.07 13.83
C ALA A 139 8.51 -13.29 14.94
N GLN A 140 9.66 -12.68 14.63
CA GLN A 140 10.41 -11.96 15.67
C GLN A 140 9.45 -10.92 16.21
N ASP A 141 9.32 -10.90 17.52
CA ASP A 141 8.45 -9.95 18.18
C ASP A 141 8.92 -8.55 17.85
N PRO A 142 8.11 -7.71 17.15
CA PRO A 142 8.53 -6.38 16.71
C PRO A 142 9.04 -5.52 17.87
N LEU A 143 8.53 -5.78 19.07
CA LEU A 143 8.96 -5.08 20.27
C LEU A 143 10.39 -5.46 20.69
N VAL A 144 10.74 -6.74 20.56
CA VAL A 144 12.10 -7.24 20.82
C VAL A 144 13.09 -6.62 19.81
N GLU A 145 12.72 -6.56 18.54
CA GLU A 145 13.53 -5.93 17.50
C GLU A 145 13.74 -4.44 17.78
N LEU A 146 12.68 -3.73 18.15
CA LEU A 146 12.73 -2.29 18.43
C LEU A 146 13.63 -1.95 19.62
N PHE A 147 13.61 -2.75 20.68
CA PHE A 147 14.42 -2.53 21.88
C PHE A 147 15.88 -2.96 21.73
N ASN A 148 16.17 -3.89 20.85
CA ASN A 148 17.54 -4.40 20.66
C ASN A 148 18.26 -3.80 19.43
N ALA A 149 17.56 -3.01 18.64
CA ALA A 149 18.06 -2.50 17.37
C ALA A 149 18.90 -1.24 17.56
N ASP A 150 20.19 -1.37 17.91
CA ASP A 150 21.14 -0.32 17.52
C ASP A 150 21.39 -0.37 16.00
N ALA A 151 21.86 0.74 15.41
CA ALA A 151 22.08 0.84 13.98
C ALA A 151 23.13 -0.17 13.49
N ALA A 152 24.19 -0.42 14.29
CA ALA A 152 25.29 -1.32 13.94
C ALA A 152 24.82 -2.79 13.99
N ALA A 153 23.99 -3.15 14.97
CA ALA A 153 23.40 -4.50 15.04
C ALA A 153 22.50 -4.76 13.84
N LEU A 154 21.64 -3.80 13.46
CA LEU A 154 20.77 -3.90 12.28
C LEU A 154 21.58 -4.04 10.98
N GLU A 155 22.63 -3.23 10.79
CA GLU A 155 23.51 -3.35 9.61
C GLU A 155 24.21 -4.70 9.54
N LYS A 156 24.66 -5.23 10.69
CA LYS A 156 25.31 -6.55 10.77
C LYS A 156 24.33 -7.69 10.42
N ASP A 157 23.11 -7.64 10.93
CA ASP A 157 22.11 -8.66 10.65
C ASP A 157 21.61 -8.56 9.21
N TRP A 158 21.50 -7.35 8.67
CA TRP A 158 21.23 -7.13 7.26
C TRP A 158 22.34 -7.67 6.36
N ALA A 159 23.60 -7.45 6.70
CA ALA A 159 24.74 -8.02 5.96
C ALA A 159 24.72 -9.55 5.94
N LYS A 160 24.36 -10.20 7.06
CA LYS A 160 24.17 -11.66 7.10
C LYS A 160 23.00 -12.10 6.20
N CYS A 161 21.89 -11.36 6.22
CA CYS A 161 20.76 -11.60 5.33
C CYS A 161 21.20 -11.54 3.86
N LEU A 162 21.89 -10.49 3.44
CA LEU A 162 22.39 -10.33 2.07
C LEU A 162 23.35 -11.46 1.65
N ALA A 163 24.23 -11.92 2.56
CA ALA A 163 25.17 -12.99 2.30
C ALA A 163 24.51 -14.37 2.06
N THR A 164 23.29 -14.56 2.55
CA THR A 164 22.52 -15.81 2.42
C THR A 164 21.29 -15.66 1.54
N MET A 165 21.15 -14.50 0.88
CA MET A 165 19.98 -14.19 0.07
C MET A 165 19.88 -15.09 -1.15
N THR A 166 18.66 -15.58 -1.41
CA THR A 166 18.32 -16.27 -2.65
C THR A 166 17.46 -15.37 -3.54
N GLY A 167 17.53 -15.59 -4.86
CA GLY A 167 16.86 -14.75 -5.86
C GLY A 167 17.71 -13.54 -6.30
N ASN A 168 17.21 -12.78 -7.25
CA ASN A 168 17.90 -11.63 -7.82
C ASN A 168 17.13 -10.32 -7.54
N PRO A 169 17.52 -9.52 -6.54
CA PRO A 169 16.79 -8.29 -6.22
C PRO A 169 16.80 -7.24 -7.35
N ALA A 170 17.75 -7.35 -8.30
CA ALA A 170 17.80 -6.43 -9.44
C ALA A 170 16.60 -6.56 -10.40
N THR A 171 15.85 -7.65 -10.32
CA THR A 171 14.65 -7.93 -11.12
C THR A 171 13.36 -7.83 -10.29
N HIS A 172 13.39 -7.09 -9.18
CA HIS A 172 12.25 -6.96 -8.25
C HIS A 172 11.74 -5.51 -8.13
N ARG A 173 11.84 -4.74 -9.21
CA ARG A 173 11.36 -3.34 -9.31
C ARG A 173 9.85 -3.30 -9.55
N THR A 174 9.26 -2.11 -9.42
CA THR A 174 7.86 -1.86 -9.76
C THR A 174 7.53 -2.26 -11.20
N ASP A 175 8.40 -1.93 -12.17
CA ASP A 175 8.17 -2.26 -13.58
C ASP A 175 8.21 -3.77 -13.85
N ASP A 176 9.02 -4.55 -13.14
CA ASP A 176 9.03 -6.02 -13.25
C ASP A 176 7.70 -6.62 -12.74
N TYR A 177 7.16 -6.07 -11.65
CA TYR A 177 5.83 -6.48 -11.15
C TYR A 177 4.71 -6.12 -12.11
N ILE A 178 4.78 -4.97 -12.78
CA ILE A 178 3.79 -4.57 -13.79
C ILE A 178 3.76 -5.53 -14.97
N ASP A 179 4.91 -6.05 -15.39
CA ASP A 179 5.00 -7.07 -16.43
C ASP A 179 4.36 -8.39 -15.98
N ASP A 180 4.54 -8.80 -14.71
CA ASP A 180 3.84 -9.95 -14.12
C ASP A 180 2.32 -9.76 -14.13
N LEU A 181 1.84 -8.58 -13.72
CA LEU A 181 0.40 -8.26 -13.69
C LEU A 181 -0.22 -8.37 -15.09
N GLU A 182 0.48 -7.92 -16.12
CA GLU A 182 -0.02 -7.99 -17.51
C GLU A 182 -0.05 -9.44 -18.01
N LEU A 183 0.92 -10.28 -17.65
CA LEU A 183 0.87 -11.72 -17.92
C LEU A 183 -0.31 -12.40 -17.20
N VAL A 184 -0.54 -12.06 -15.94
CA VAL A 184 -1.68 -12.58 -15.16
C VAL A 184 -3.00 -12.12 -15.76
N ARG A 185 -3.15 -10.83 -16.12
CA ARG A 185 -4.37 -10.32 -16.77
C ARG A 185 -4.72 -11.11 -18.04
N LYS A 186 -3.72 -11.27 -18.92
CA LYS A 186 -3.88 -12.04 -20.18
C LYS A 186 -4.21 -13.50 -19.89
N GLY A 187 -3.48 -14.13 -18.97
CA GLY A 187 -3.70 -15.53 -18.61
C GLY A 187 -5.04 -15.80 -17.96
N LEU A 188 -5.67 -14.81 -17.31
CA LEU A 188 -7.04 -14.89 -16.79
C LEU A 188 -8.11 -14.54 -17.84
N GLY A 189 -7.71 -14.08 -19.05
CA GLY A 189 -8.60 -13.74 -20.16
C GLY A 189 -9.37 -12.43 -19.98
N TYR A 190 -8.85 -11.47 -19.21
CA TYR A 190 -9.49 -10.17 -19.01
C TYR A 190 -9.01 -9.15 -20.05
N ASP A 191 -9.92 -8.60 -20.86
CA ASP A 191 -9.60 -7.54 -21.83
C ASP A 191 -9.42 -6.19 -21.16
N LYS A 192 -10.31 -5.85 -20.23
CA LYS A 192 -10.31 -4.62 -19.45
C LYS A 192 -10.33 -4.94 -17.96
N ILE A 193 -9.65 -4.09 -17.17
CA ILE A 193 -9.63 -4.19 -15.71
C ILE A 193 -9.88 -2.83 -15.07
N ASN A 194 -10.32 -2.83 -13.83
CA ASN A 194 -10.34 -1.67 -12.96
C ASN A 194 -9.16 -1.80 -11.99
N LEU A 195 -8.57 -0.69 -11.58
CA LEU A 195 -7.44 -0.66 -10.65
C LEU A 195 -7.83 0.02 -9.35
N TRP A 196 -7.42 -0.56 -8.23
CA TRP A 196 -7.32 0.12 -6.94
C TRP A 196 -5.89 -0.03 -6.43
N GLY A 197 -5.26 1.10 -6.09
CA GLY A 197 -3.93 1.10 -5.51
C GLY A 197 -3.90 1.94 -4.23
N GLY A 198 -3.47 1.34 -3.12
CA GLY A 198 -3.29 2.01 -1.84
C GLY A 198 -1.81 2.27 -1.55
N SER A 199 -1.44 3.49 -1.11
CA SER A 199 -0.05 3.81 -0.77
C SER A 199 0.92 3.54 -1.93
N TYR A 200 1.98 2.77 -1.74
CA TYR A 200 2.85 2.30 -2.83
C TYR A 200 2.06 1.63 -3.98
N GLY A 201 0.96 0.94 -3.69
CA GLY A 201 0.08 0.37 -4.72
C GLY A 201 -0.50 1.40 -5.68
N SER A 202 -0.64 2.66 -5.26
CA SER A 202 -1.04 3.75 -6.16
C SER A 202 0.06 4.10 -7.18
N ARG A 203 1.36 4.01 -6.80
CA ARG A 203 2.50 4.10 -7.71
C ARG A 203 2.47 2.96 -8.74
N VAL A 204 2.17 1.72 -8.29
CA VAL A 204 1.99 0.57 -9.19
C VAL A 204 0.88 0.84 -10.20
N ALA A 205 -0.28 1.35 -9.75
CA ALA A 205 -1.39 1.69 -10.63
C ALA A 205 -1.01 2.78 -11.65
N LEU A 206 -0.34 3.85 -11.23
CA LEU A 206 0.14 4.92 -12.12
C LEU A 206 1.14 4.40 -13.17
N ARG A 207 2.06 3.51 -12.78
CA ARG A 207 2.99 2.88 -13.71
C ARG A 207 2.29 1.93 -14.67
N TYR A 208 1.30 1.16 -14.20
CA TYR A 208 0.49 0.29 -15.05
C TYR A 208 -0.33 1.12 -16.05
N MET A 209 -0.92 2.25 -15.64
CA MET A 209 -1.62 3.18 -16.52
C MET A 209 -0.71 3.69 -17.64
N LYS A 210 0.54 4.03 -17.32
CA LYS A 210 1.51 4.54 -18.30
C LYS A 210 1.91 3.47 -19.32
N ARG A 211 2.04 2.20 -18.90
CA ARG A 211 2.52 1.10 -19.74
C ARG A 211 1.42 0.39 -20.53
N PHE A 212 0.24 0.25 -19.95
CA PHE A 212 -0.87 -0.54 -20.53
C PHE A 212 -2.21 0.22 -20.54
N PRO A 213 -2.26 1.49 -21.02
CA PRO A 213 -3.48 2.31 -20.92
C PRO A 213 -4.68 1.68 -21.63
N GLY A 214 -4.45 0.94 -22.70
CA GLY A 214 -5.50 0.27 -23.49
C GLY A 214 -6.24 -0.85 -22.75
N THR A 215 -5.77 -1.31 -21.58
CA THR A 215 -6.36 -2.42 -20.82
C THR A 215 -7.19 -1.96 -19.62
N ILE A 216 -7.21 -0.68 -19.33
CA ILE A 216 -7.83 -0.13 -18.12
C ILE A 216 -9.16 0.53 -18.45
N ARG A 217 -10.14 0.34 -17.54
CA ARG A 217 -11.45 1.00 -17.60
C ARG A 217 -11.54 2.15 -16.59
N THR A 218 -11.22 1.92 -15.34
CA THR A 218 -11.19 2.94 -14.26
C THR A 218 -10.02 2.72 -13.31
N VAL A 219 -9.62 3.80 -12.61
CA VAL A 219 -8.56 3.76 -11.61
C VAL A 219 -9.02 4.45 -10.32
N VAL A 220 -8.70 3.86 -9.19
CA VAL A 220 -8.86 4.45 -7.87
C VAL A 220 -7.49 4.45 -7.17
N LEU A 221 -7.06 5.62 -6.72
CA LEU A 221 -5.81 5.82 -6.00
C LEU A 221 -6.10 6.31 -4.58
N ASP A 222 -5.58 5.65 -3.57
CA ASP A 222 -5.84 5.97 -2.17
C ASP A 222 -4.52 6.12 -1.39
N GLY A 223 -4.30 7.27 -0.73
CA GLY A 223 -3.00 7.57 -0.16
C GLY A 223 -1.93 7.63 -1.24
N VAL A 224 -2.02 8.64 -2.10
CA VAL A 224 -1.37 8.67 -3.42
C VAL A 224 0.13 8.87 -3.33
N ALA A 225 0.91 7.91 -3.84
CA ALA A 225 2.37 7.94 -3.95
C ALA A 225 2.79 8.11 -5.42
N PRO A 226 3.09 9.30 -5.91
CA PRO A 226 3.61 9.51 -7.25
C PRO A 226 4.98 8.83 -7.43
N THR A 227 5.38 8.60 -8.68
CA THR A 227 6.69 8.03 -9.02
C THR A 227 7.86 8.96 -8.66
N SER A 228 7.59 10.25 -8.43
CA SER A 228 8.56 11.25 -7.96
C SER A 228 8.76 11.24 -6.44
N LEU A 229 7.87 10.61 -5.67
CA LEU A 229 8.01 10.50 -4.20
C LEU A 229 9.26 9.67 -3.86
N ARG A 230 10.11 10.20 -2.99
CA ARG A 230 11.35 9.56 -2.53
C ARG A 230 11.19 8.96 -1.14
N LEU A 231 11.21 7.64 -1.05
CA LEU A 231 11.23 6.93 0.23
C LEU A 231 12.67 6.70 0.68
N PRO A 232 13.02 6.88 1.96
CA PRO A 232 12.13 7.27 3.06
C PRO A 232 11.95 8.79 3.21
N ASP A 233 12.78 9.63 2.59
CA ASP A 233 12.95 11.05 2.95
C ASP A 233 11.64 11.85 2.91
N ASP A 234 10.86 11.78 1.81
CA ASP A 234 9.62 12.57 1.69
C ASP A 234 8.55 12.08 2.67
N ALA A 235 8.47 10.76 2.90
CA ALA A 235 7.55 10.19 3.87
C ALA A 235 7.93 10.58 5.31
N MET A 236 9.20 10.55 5.66
CA MET A 236 9.69 10.95 7.00
C MET A 236 9.51 12.45 7.23
N ALA A 237 9.76 13.29 6.21
CA ALA A 237 9.51 14.72 6.30
C ALA A 237 8.01 15.03 6.48
N SER A 238 7.14 14.35 5.75
CA SER A 238 5.69 14.46 5.93
C SER A 238 5.26 14.01 7.33
N SER A 239 5.86 12.93 7.86
CA SER A 239 5.59 12.44 9.21
C SER A 239 6.07 13.40 10.30
N GLU A 240 7.21 14.05 10.09
CA GLU A 240 7.69 15.15 10.96
C GLU A 240 6.68 16.30 11.04
N LEU A 241 6.15 16.73 9.89
CA LEU A 241 5.12 17.76 9.82
C LEU A 241 3.82 17.31 10.50
N GLN A 242 3.40 16.06 10.29
CA GLN A 242 2.18 15.52 10.91
C GLN A 242 2.33 15.37 12.44
N LEU A 243 3.50 14.97 12.94
CA LEU A 243 3.77 14.93 14.38
C LEU A 243 3.73 16.36 14.98
N LYS A 244 4.39 17.34 14.34
CA LYS A 244 4.32 18.76 14.74
C LYS A 244 2.87 19.26 14.75
N ALA A 245 2.07 18.96 13.72
CA ALA A 245 0.66 19.34 13.65
C ALA A 245 -0.19 18.65 14.74
N THR A 246 0.14 17.42 15.11
CA THR A 246 -0.54 16.68 16.18
C THR A 246 -0.26 17.32 17.54
N ILE A 247 1.01 17.67 17.82
CA ILE A 247 1.41 18.38 19.05
C ILE A 247 0.78 19.76 19.12
N ALA A 248 0.77 20.52 18.02
CA ALA A 248 0.14 21.84 17.95
C ALA A 248 -1.38 21.78 18.16
N ALA A 249 -2.06 20.75 17.64
CA ALA A 249 -3.49 20.53 17.88
C ALA A 249 -3.78 20.19 19.37
N CYS A 250 -2.89 19.48 20.06
CA CYS A 250 -2.99 19.28 21.51
C CYS A 250 -2.86 20.62 22.26
N ALA A 251 -1.85 21.44 21.92
CA ALA A 251 -1.64 22.74 22.53
C ALA A 251 -2.81 23.71 22.30
N ALA A 252 -3.54 23.58 21.20
CA ALA A 252 -4.75 24.38 20.92
C ALA A 252 -6.01 23.89 21.65
N SER A 253 -6.00 22.70 22.22
CA SER A 253 -7.10 22.13 23.03
C SER A 253 -6.84 22.41 24.50
N THR A 254 -7.71 23.19 25.17
CA THR A 254 -7.55 23.53 26.60
C THR A 254 -7.30 22.32 27.49
N ALA A 255 -8.11 21.26 27.32
CA ALA A 255 -7.97 20.03 28.12
C ALA A 255 -6.61 19.35 27.86
N CYS A 256 -6.18 19.25 26.61
CA CYS A 256 -4.90 18.64 26.26
C CYS A 256 -3.71 19.50 26.71
N ALA A 257 -3.75 20.82 26.51
CA ALA A 257 -2.70 21.73 26.92
C ALA A 257 -2.47 21.73 28.45
N ASN A 258 -3.54 21.65 29.22
CA ASN A 258 -3.47 21.57 30.69
C ASN A 258 -2.87 20.24 31.16
N ALA A 259 -3.25 19.12 30.54
CA ALA A 259 -2.75 17.79 30.89
C ALA A 259 -1.30 17.55 30.43
N TYR A 260 -0.90 18.18 29.31
CA TYR A 260 0.41 17.97 28.67
C TYR A 260 1.07 19.33 28.31
N PRO A 261 1.43 20.15 29.31
CA PRO A 261 2.06 21.44 29.06
C PRO A 261 3.43 21.28 28.39
N ASN A 262 3.74 22.19 27.46
CA ASN A 262 5.00 22.19 26.71
C ASN A 262 5.36 20.84 26.05
N LEU A 263 4.40 20.14 25.48
CA LEU A 263 4.57 18.79 24.92
C LEU A 263 5.70 18.69 23.89
N SER A 264 5.88 19.72 23.04
CA SER A 264 7.00 19.77 22.07
C SER A 264 8.35 19.77 22.77
N GLY A 265 8.55 20.67 23.73
CA GLY A 265 9.83 20.74 24.48
C GLY A 265 10.09 19.47 25.28
N THR A 266 9.04 18.85 25.82
CA THR A 266 9.15 17.54 26.52
C THR A 266 9.67 16.45 25.59
N LEU A 267 9.15 16.36 24.37
CA LEU A 267 9.63 15.40 23.37
C LEU A 267 11.08 15.70 22.96
N ASP A 268 11.40 16.96 22.67
CA ASP A 268 12.75 17.35 22.24
C ASP A 268 13.80 17.03 23.31
N ALA A 269 13.54 17.39 24.57
CA ALA A 269 14.41 17.05 25.70
C ALA A 269 14.58 15.52 25.89
N LEU A 270 13.51 14.76 25.72
CA LEU A 270 13.58 13.28 25.76
C LEU A 270 14.51 12.75 24.65
N LEU A 271 14.34 13.21 23.42
CA LEU A 271 15.13 12.74 22.28
C LEU A 271 16.61 13.13 22.42
N GLU A 272 16.91 14.36 22.87
CA GLU A 272 18.28 14.79 23.15
C GLU A 272 18.95 13.96 24.24
N LYS A 273 18.24 13.72 25.35
CA LYS A 273 18.73 12.87 26.45
C LYS A 273 19.07 11.46 25.93
N LEU A 274 18.21 10.86 25.11
CA LEU A 274 18.41 9.51 24.59
C LEU A 274 19.51 9.45 23.53
N ARG A 275 19.73 10.51 22.73
CA ARG A 275 20.88 10.62 21.81
C ARG A 275 22.20 10.67 22.57
N ALA A 276 22.24 11.50 23.63
CA ALA A 276 23.43 11.64 24.44
C ALA A 276 23.75 10.35 25.23
N LYS A 277 22.73 9.69 25.76
CA LYS A 277 22.88 8.48 26.55
C LYS A 277 21.66 7.56 26.38
N PRO A 278 21.74 6.54 25.52
CA PRO A 278 20.72 5.50 25.42
C PRO A 278 20.42 4.86 26.78
N GLN A 279 19.17 4.48 27.04
CA GLN A 279 18.72 3.93 28.31
C GLN A 279 18.41 2.44 28.18
N THR A 280 18.99 1.62 29.07
CA THR A 280 18.53 0.23 29.25
C THR A 280 17.27 0.24 30.08
N VAL A 281 16.21 -0.37 29.58
CA VAL A 281 14.90 -0.50 30.25
C VAL A 281 14.51 -1.95 30.35
N THR A 282 13.87 -2.30 31.49
CA THR A 282 13.18 -3.58 31.66
C THR A 282 11.70 -3.32 31.88
N LEU A 283 10.86 -3.97 31.09
CA LEU A 283 9.40 -3.91 31.21
C LEU A 283 8.80 -5.31 31.04
N ASN A 284 7.57 -5.50 31.46
CA ASN A 284 6.84 -6.72 31.12
C ASN A 284 6.30 -6.61 29.70
N HIS A 285 6.57 -7.61 28.88
CA HIS A 285 6.07 -7.70 27.51
C HIS A 285 4.53 -7.70 27.51
N PRO A 286 3.84 -6.78 26.78
CA PRO A 286 2.40 -6.59 26.90
C PRO A 286 1.55 -7.82 26.57
N ALA A 287 1.99 -8.67 25.63
CA ALA A 287 1.25 -9.86 25.21
C ALA A 287 1.60 -11.12 26.03
N THR A 288 2.86 -11.24 26.49
CA THR A 288 3.34 -12.48 27.16
C THR A 288 3.58 -12.36 28.64
N ALA A 289 3.54 -11.14 29.18
CA ALA A 289 3.89 -10.73 30.55
C ALA A 289 5.32 -11.13 30.98
N LYS A 290 6.16 -11.63 30.09
CA LYS A 290 7.54 -11.98 30.37
C LYS A 290 8.41 -10.72 30.47
N PRO A 291 9.43 -10.67 31.35
CA PRO A 291 10.38 -9.58 31.36
C PRO A 291 11.08 -9.44 30.00
N LEU A 292 11.11 -8.21 29.49
CA LEU A 292 11.83 -7.82 28.29
C LEU A 292 12.78 -6.69 28.66
N THR A 293 14.07 -6.90 28.43
CA THR A 293 15.12 -5.89 28.64
C THR A 293 15.71 -5.50 27.29
N GLY A 294 15.86 -4.20 27.07
CA GLY A 294 16.45 -3.68 25.84
C GLY A 294 16.88 -2.23 25.97
N THR A 295 17.38 -1.67 24.89
CA THR A 295 17.93 -0.30 24.86
C THR A 295 16.97 0.62 24.11
N VAL A 296 16.58 1.71 24.79
CA VAL A 296 15.77 2.80 24.20
C VAL A 296 16.69 3.92 23.74
N THR A 297 16.60 4.28 22.47
CA THR A 297 17.27 5.42 21.82
C THR A 297 16.22 6.45 21.39
N ASP A 298 16.65 7.62 20.89
CA ASP A 298 15.77 8.60 20.24
C ASP A 298 15.02 7.97 19.06
N ARG A 299 15.69 7.15 18.25
CA ARG A 299 15.09 6.39 17.14
C ARG A 299 14.01 5.45 17.64
N THR A 300 14.23 4.75 18.76
CA THR A 300 13.24 3.85 19.36
C THR A 300 11.94 4.60 19.66
N VAL A 301 12.04 5.79 20.27
CA VAL A 301 10.85 6.64 20.58
C VAL A 301 10.12 7.03 19.30
N ILE A 302 10.83 7.51 18.28
CA ILE A 302 10.21 7.89 16.99
C ILE A 302 9.58 6.68 16.29
N SER A 303 10.22 5.51 16.34
CA SER A 303 9.67 4.27 15.78
C SER A 303 8.38 3.81 16.49
N PHE A 304 8.21 4.15 17.78
CA PHE A 304 6.93 3.92 18.48
C PHE A 304 5.84 4.92 18.08
N LEU A 305 6.19 6.19 17.86
CA LEU A 305 5.22 7.25 17.55
C LEU A 305 4.77 7.22 16.09
N TRP A 306 5.65 6.86 15.17
CA TRP A 306 5.40 6.91 13.73
C TRP A 306 4.19 6.10 13.26
N PRO A 307 4.04 4.81 13.61
CA PRO A 307 2.88 4.01 13.19
C PRO A 307 1.55 4.58 13.70
N LEU A 308 1.55 5.26 14.83
CA LEU A 308 0.34 5.86 15.40
C LEU A 308 -0.20 7.01 14.54
N LEU A 309 0.69 7.71 13.81
CA LEU A 309 0.27 8.81 12.94
C LEU A 309 -0.58 8.35 11.74
N TYR A 310 -0.48 7.08 11.34
CA TYR A 310 -1.29 6.53 10.24
C TYR A 310 -2.78 6.49 10.56
N GLN A 311 -3.12 6.34 11.85
CA GLN A 311 -4.49 6.20 12.33
C GLN A 311 -4.81 7.34 13.30
N PRO A 312 -5.67 8.30 12.96
CA PRO A 312 -5.99 9.44 13.83
C PRO A 312 -6.49 9.03 15.23
N GLU A 313 -7.20 7.89 15.32
CA GLU A 313 -7.66 7.31 16.58
C GLU A 313 -6.51 6.84 17.48
N ALA A 314 -5.42 6.35 16.91
CA ALA A 314 -4.20 5.98 17.63
C ALA A 314 -3.35 7.22 17.95
N ALA A 315 -3.26 8.18 17.02
CA ALA A 315 -2.50 9.41 17.20
C ALA A 315 -2.96 10.25 18.41
N ARG A 316 -4.22 10.11 18.82
CA ARG A 316 -4.75 10.78 20.04
C ARG A 316 -4.04 10.36 21.33
N LEU A 317 -3.33 9.25 21.34
CA LEU A 317 -2.57 8.75 22.51
C LEU A 317 -1.17 9.37 22.59
N ILE A 318 -0.65 9.99 21.52
CA ILE A 318 0.71 10.51 21.43
C ILE A 318 1.08 11.45 22.60
N PRO A 319 0.21 12.39 23.06
CA PRO A 319 0.55 13.24 24.19
C PRO A 319 0.88 12.47 25.47
N GLU A 320 0.04 11.50 25.83
CA GLU A 320 0.25 10.64 27.02
C GLU A 320 1.51 9.79 26.88
N LEU A 321 1.74 9.23 25.71
CA LEU A 321 2.92 8.40 25.45
C LEU A 321 4.23 9.19 25.60
N ILE A 322 4.27 10.43 25.10
CA ILE A 322 5.42 11.33 25.27
C ILE A 322 5.66 11.66 26.74
N LYS A 323 4.59 12.03 27.48
CA LYS A 323 4.68 12.35 28.92
C LYS A 323 5.19 11.15 29.72
N SER A 324 4.61 9.97 29.48
CA SER A 324 4.99 8.72 30.17
C SER A 324 6.46 8.36 29.90
N ALA A 325 6.90 8.44 28.64
CA ALA A 325 8.29 8.16 28.25
C ALA A 325 9.29 9.18 28.83
N ALA A 326 8.93 10.45 28.89
CA ALA A 326 9.75 11.50 29.52
C ALA A 326 9.95 11.24 31.03
N ALA A 327 8.95 10.65 31.69
CA ALA A 327 9.05 10.19 33.08
C ALA A 327 9.81 8.85 33.23
N GLY A 328 10.31 8.27 32.13
CA GLY A 328 11.05 6.99 32.14
C GLY A 328 10.18 5.74 32.02
N ASN A 329 8.87 5.89 31.85
CA ASN A 329 7.96 4.76 31.67
C ASN A 329 7.65 4.53 30.19
N PHE A 330 8.28 3.54 29.56
CA PHE A 330 8.11 3.17 28.16
C PHE A 330 7.07 2.05 27.95
N ALA A 331 6.48 1.49 29.02
CA ALA A 331 5.51 0.40 28.90
C ALA A 331 4.26 0.76 28.07
N PRO A 332 3.66 1.96 28.17
CA PRO A 332 2.56 2.35 27.30
C PRO A 332 2.93 2.39 25.81
N MET A 333 4.12 2.87 25.47
CA MET A 333 4.60 2.83 24.06
C MET A 333 4.75 1.38 23.57
N ALA A 334 5.35 0.51 24.39
CA ALA A 334 5.47 -0.91 24.06
C ALA A 334 4.10 -1.59 23.85
N ALA A 335 3.10 -1.24 24.65
CA ALA A 335 1.75 -1.77 24.51
C ALA A 335 1.08 -1.35 23.20
N THR A 336 1.26 -0.09 22.76
CA THR A 336 0.71 0.37 21.48
C THR A 336 1.37 -0.32 20.31
N THR A 337 2.67 -0.58 20.34
CA THR A 337 3.37 -1.32 19.28
C THR A 337 2.85 -2.75 19.15
N THR A 338 2.69 -3.45 20.27
CA THR A 338 2.15 -4.82 20.26
C THR A 338 0.72 -4.85 19.72
N ALA A 339 -0.10 -3.84 20.03
CA ALA A 339 -1.47 -3.73 19.53
C ALA A 339 -1.54 -3.38 18.02
N SER A 340 -0.59 -2.57 17.52
CA SER A 340 -0.53 -2.13 16.13
C SER A 340 0.28 -3.04 15.21
N SER A 341 1.09 -3.96 15.76
CA SER A 341 1.97 -4.89 15.02
C SER A 341 1.23 -5.89 14.10
N ILE A 342 -0.09 -5.77 14.00
CA ILE A 342 -0.92 -6.60 13.12
C ILE A 342 -0.52 -6.47 11.63
N SER A 343 0.26 -5.45 11.23
CA SER A 343 0.54 -5.20 9.82
C SER A 343 2.02 -5.23 9.41
N GLU A 344 2.97 -4.99 10.31
CA GLU A 344 4.39 -4.92 9.89
C GLU A 344 5.06 -6.30 9.75
N THR A 345 4.59 -7.30 10.48
CA THR A 345 5.12 -8.68 10.39
C THR A 345 4.87 -9.36 9.04
N ASP A 346 3.94 -8.82 8.25
CA ASP A 346 3.60 -9.36 6.92
C ASP A 346 4.37 -8.67 5.78
N LEU A 347 5.19 -7.64 6.06
CA LEU A 347 6.01 -6.97 5.05
C LEU A 347 7.27 -7.77 4.74
N SER A 348 7.50 -8.06 3.46
CA SER A 348 8.78 -8.57 3.00
C SER A 348 9.83 -7.45 3.01
N ILE A 349 10.70 -7.47 4.03
CA ILE A 349 11.75 -6.45 4.20
C ILE A 349 12.73 -6.47 3.03
N VAL A 350 13.07 -7.65 2.51
CA VAL A 350 14.00 -7.80 1.38
C VAL A 350 13.38 -7.20 0.12
N GLN A 351 12.10 -7.51 -0.17
CA GLN A 351 11.39 -6.92 -1.31
C GLN A 351 11.23 -5.41 -1.17
N ARG A 352 10.93 -4.93 0.04
CA ARG A 352 10.84 -3.49 0.33
C ARG A 352 12.11 -2.77 -0.08
N PHE A 353 13.28 -3.26 0.34
CA PHE A 353 14.55 -2.63 0.01
C PHE A 353 15.00 -2.89 -1.43
N ALA A 354 14.61 -3.99 -2.07
CA ALA A 354 14.85 -4.18 -3.50
C ALA A 354 14.20 -3.07 -4.34
N VAL A 355 12.96 -2.68 -3.99
CA VAL A 355 12.26 -1.55 -4.64
C VAL A 355 12.86 -0.21 -4.23
N MET A 356 12.96 0.08 -2.93
CA MET A 356 13.37 1.40 -2.44
C MET A 356 14.80 1.75 -2.86
N CYS A 357 15.73 0.80 -2.79
CA CYS A 357 17.12 1.05 -3.20
C CYS A 357 17.25 1.28 -4.70
N ALA A 358 16.39 0.64 -5.52
CA ALA A 358 16.38 0.84 -6.97
C ALA A 358 15.70 2.15 -7.40
N GLU A 359 14.59 2.52 -6.75
CA GLU A 359 13.67 3.55 -7.25
C GLU A 359 13.73 4.85 -6.45
N ASP A 360 13.95 4.79 -5.14
CA ASP A 360 13.78 5.94 -4.25
C ASP A 360 15.11 6.51 -3.74
N MET A 361 16.10 5.66 -3.47
CA MET A 361 17.35 6.05 -2.79
C MET A 361 18.52 6.34 -3.75
N LEU A 362 18.24 6.77 -4.96
CA LEU A 362 19.23 7.12 -6.00
C LEU A 362 19.97 8.45 -5.75
N GLY A 363 19.81 9.03 -4.60
CA GLY A 363 20.37 10.27 -4.12
C GLY A 363 19.51 10.81 -2.99
N ARG A 364 20.14 11.34 -1.93
CA ARG A 364 19.39 11.92 -0.84
C ARG A 364 18.72 13.21 -1.30
N SER A 365 17.39 13.27 -1.23
CA SER A 365 16.73 14.55 -1.00
C SER A 365 16.90 14.83 0.51
N ALA A 366 17.34 16.01 0.89
CA ALA A 366 17.52 16.35 2.30
C ALA A 366 16.40 17.33 2.74
N PRO A 367 15.13 16.88 2.83
CA PRO A 367 14.09 17.72 3.38
C PRO A 367 14.42 18.01 4.85
N ALA A 368 14.01 19.17 5.33
CA ALA A 368 14.22 19.54 6.73
C ALA A 368 13.44 18.60 7.65
N MET A 369 14.13 17.70 8.33
CA MET A 369 13.61 16.85 9.38
C MET A 369 14.61 16.76 10.53
N GLU A 370 14.10 16.81 11.75
CA GLU A 370 14.92 16.80 12.95
C GLU A 370 14.72 15.51 13.76
N ARG A 371 13.48 15.21 14.07
CA ARG A 371 13.09 14.07 14.91
C ARG A 371 13.14 12.75 14.15
N PHE A 372 12.79 12.76 12.86
CA PHE A 372 12.77 11.58 12.01
C PHE A 372 14.09 11.28 11.30
N LYS A 373 15.10 12.15 11.47
CA LYS A 373 16.38 12.00 10.74
C LYS A 373 17.09 10.68 11.04
N SER A 374 17.19 10.29 12.31
CA SER A 374 17.86 9.04 12.70
C SER A 374 17.17 7.80 12.13
N LEU A 375 15.84 7.84 12.02
CA LEU A 375 15.08 6.77 11.38
C LEU A 375 15.33 6.73 9.87
N SER A 376 15.30 7.86 9.17
CA SER A 376 15.65 7.95 7.74
C SER A 376 17.07 7.45 7.48
N ASP A 377 18.06 7.84 8.27
CA ASP A 377 19.44 7.39 8.13
C ASP A 377 19.57 5.87 8.20
N THR A 378 18.81 5.23 9.08
CA THR A 378 18.77 3.76 9.19
C THR A 378 18.31 3.08 7.89
N PHE A 379 17.31 3.64 7.22
CA PHE A 379 16.85 3.09 5.93
C PHE A 379 17.93 3.17 4.85
N TYR A 380 18.71 4.25 4.80
CA TYR A 380 19.84 4.37 3.87
C TYR A 380 20.94 3.34 4.14
N GLY A 381 21.16 2.97 5.40
CA GLY A 381 22.10 1.92 5.79
C GLY A 381 21.81 0.58 5.11
N PHE A 382 20.54 0.22 4.96
CA PHE A 382 20.14 -1.02 4.28
C PHE A 382 20.46 -1.03 2.79
N CYS A 383 20.45 0.12 2.11
CA CYS A 383 20.74 0.19 0.67
C CYS A 383 22.23 0.20 0.33
N LYS A 384 23.12 0.46 1.28
CA LYS A 384 24.58 0.59 1.05
C LYS A 384 25.17 -0.61 0.30
N ASN A 385 24.72 -1.82 0.62
CA ASN A 385 25.23 -3.06 0.04
C ASN A 385 24.12 -3.90 -0.62
N MET A 386 22.89 -3.38 -0.73
CA MET A 386 21.79 -4.10 -1.36
C MET A 386 21.96 -4.11 -2.88
N PRO A 387 22.09 -5.28 -3.52
CA PRO A 387 22.02 -5.34 -4.97
C PRO A 387 20.67 -4.84 -5.46
N HIS A 388 20.65 -3.97 -6.44
CA HIS A 388 19.41 -3.42 -6.99
C HIS A 388 19.48 -3.22 -8.51
N GLY A 389 18.31 -3.21 -9.16
CA GLY A 389 18.20 -2.97 -10.60
C GLY A 389 18.37 -1.50 -10.97
N LYS A 390 18.69 -1.25 -12.21
CA LYS A 390 18.66 0.10 -12.78
C LYS A 390 17.24 0.46 -13.17
N VAL A 391 16.83 1.68 -12.89
CA VAL A 391 15.52 2.23 -13.24
C VAL A 391 15.69 3.20 -14.40
N ASN A 392 14.86 3.09 -15.43
CA ASN A 392 14.84 4.05 -16.54
C ASN A 392 14.41 5.43 -15.97
N PRO A 393 15.12 6.52 -16.29
CA PRO A 393 14.72 7.88 -15.89
C PRO A 393 13.27 8.25 -16.20
N GLU A 394 12.68 7.69 -17.25
CA GLU A 394 11.26 7.86 -17.59
C GLU A 394 10.30 7.31 -16.52
N PHE A 395 10.75 6.44 -15.63
CA PHE A 395 9.98 5.98 -14.48
C PHE A 395 9.49 7.15 -13.62
N PHE A 396 10.34 8.16 -13.43
CA PHE A 396 10.07 9.31 -12.57
C PHE A 396 9.21 10.39 -13.24
N ALA A 397 9.04 10.32 -14.55
CA ALA A 397 8.20 11.26 -15.28
C ALA A 397 6.72 11.09 -14.88
N PRO A 398 5.96 12.19 -14.69
CA PRO A 398 4.55 12.12 -14.34
C PRO A 398 3.75 11.23 -15.27
N THR A 399 2.77 10.54 -14.75
CA THR A 399 1.79 9.80 -15.55
C THR A 399 0.74 10.78 -16.06
N THR A 400 0.64 10.93 -17.38
CA THR A 400 -0.44 11.66 -18.07
C THR A 400 -1.46 10.67 -18.60
N SER A 401 -2.75 10.89 -18.39
CA SER A 401 -3.78 9.96 -18.85
C SER A 401 -5.16 10.63 -18.89
N ASP A 402 -6.02 10.13 -19.78
CA ASP A 402 -7.45 10.45 -19.85
C ASP A 402 -8.35 9.32 -19.31
N ILE A 403 -7.76 8.28 -18.71
CA ILE A 403 -8.51 7.22 -18.04
C ILE A 403 -9.25 7.79 -16.83
N PRO A 404 -10.56 7.52 -16.67
CA PRO A 404 -11.31 7.97 -15.49
C PRO A 404 -10.62 7.54 -14.20
N THR A 405 -10.20 8.51 -13.37
CA THR A 405 -9.42 8.28 -12.16
C THR A 405 -10.02 9.01 -10.97
N LEU A 406 -10.27 8.29 -9.88
CA LEU A 406 -10.70 8.83 -8.60
C LEU A 406 -9.53 8.75 -7.61
N LEU A 407 -9.14 9.89 -7.02
CA LEU A 407 -8.06 9.97 -6.06
C LEU A 407 -8.61 10.29 -4.67
N PHE A 408 -8.06 9.67 -3.66
CA PHE A 408 -8.39 9.90 -2.25
C PHE A 408 -7.16 10.22 -1.42
N SER A 409 -7.28 11.17 -0.50
CA SER A 409 -6.25 11.50 0.50
C SER A 409 -6.89 11.88 1.82
N GLY A 410 -6.26 11.52 2.94
CA GLY A 410 -6.64 11.97 4.27
C GLY A 410 -5.90 13.24 4.66
N THR A 411 -6.56 14.19 5.34
CA THR A 411 -5.90 15.43 5.80
C THR A 411 -4.83 15.18 6.86
N LEU A 412 -4.86 14.02 7.52
CA LEU A 412 -3.93 13.63 8.58
C LEU A 412 -2.97 12.53 8.14
N ASP A 413 -2.85 12.28 6.82
CA ASP A 413 -1.94 11.27 6.27
C ASP A 413 -0.46 11.66 6.49
N PRO A 414 0.33 10.86 7.24
CA PRO A 414 1.70 11.21 7.59
C PRO A 414 2.71 10.90 6.49
N VAL A 415 2.35 10.16 5.45
CA VAL A 415 3.31 9.64 4.45
C VAL A 415 2.98 10.05 3.02
N THR A 416 1.69 10.12 2.68
CA THR A 416 1.18 10.53 1.37
C THR A 416 0.13 11.64 1.53
N PRO A 417 0.54 12.84 2.00
CA PRO A 417 -0.38 13.94 2.28
C PRO A 417 -1.14 14.37 1.02
N PRO A 418 -2.25 15.14 1.16
CA PRO A 418 -3.09 15.58 0.05
C PRO A 418 -2.33 16.28 -1.09
N SER A 419 -1.20 16.93 -0.81
CA SER A 419 -0.35 17.56 -1.83
C SER A 419 0.17 16.58 -2.88
N GLN A 420 0.44 15.32 -2.50
CA GLN A 420 0.88 14.28 -3.43
C GLN A 420 -0.29 13.86 -4.35
N GLY A 421 -1.49 13.72 -3.81
CA GLY A 421 -2.70 13.46 -4.60
C GLY A 421 -3.02 14.60 -5.57
N ALA A 422 -2.89 15.85 -5.14
CA ALA A 422 -3.08 17.03 -5.97
C ALA A 422 -2.05 17.09 -7.12
N LEU A 423 -0.77 16.76 -6.83
CA LEU A 423 0.28 16.68 -7.83
C LEU A 423 -0.08 15.67 -8.94
N VAL A 424 -0.52 14.47 -8.57
CA VAL A 424 -0.93 13.44 -9.55
C VAL A 424 -2.19 13.87 -10.30
N ALA A 425 -3.19 14.42 -9.63
CA ALA A 425 -4.43 14.87 -10.26
C ALA A 425 -4.19 15.94 -11.34
N SER A 426 -3.16 16.79 -11.17
CA SER A 426 -2.84 17.85 -12.15
C SER A 426 -2.40 17.32 -13.53
N THR A 427 -2.01 16.06 -13.64
CA THR A 427 -1.58 15.42 -14.89
C THR A 427 -2.61 14.43 -15.47
N LEU A 428 -3.74 14.22 -14.76
CA LEU A 428 -4.79 13.30 -15.18
C LEU A 428 -6.04 14.10 -15.61
N THR A 429 -6.29 14.19 -16.92
CA THR A 429 -7.31 15.07 -17.51
C THR A 429 -8.75 14.69 -17.15
N ARG A 430 -9.01 13.43 -16.76
CA ARG A 430 -10.32 12.93 -16.32
C ARG A 430 -10.19 12.38 -14.89
N SER A 431 -9.85 13.26 -13.95
CA SER A 431 -9.67 12.86 -12.56
C SER A 431 -10.48 13.73 -11.60
N ARG A 432 -10.76 13.18 -10.43
CA ARG A 432 -11.27 13.91 -9.26
C ARG A 432 -10.47 13.51 -8.03
N HIS A 433 -9.94 14.51 -7.33
CA HIS A 433 -9.25 14.31 -6.05
C HIS A 433 -10.18 14.69 -4.90
N ILE A 434 -10.42 13.73 -4.01
CA ILE A 434 -11.26 13.89 -2.82
C ILE A 434 -10.36 13.85 -1.60
N VAL A 435 -10.35 14.95 -0.85
CA VAL A 435 -9.62 15.07 0.41
C VAL A 435 -10.58 14.84 1.57
N VAL A 436 -10.32 13.83 2.38
CA VAL A 436 -11.20 13.45 3.50
C VAL A 436 -10.68 14.05 4.79
N GLY A 437 -11.50 14.91 5.41
CA GLY A 437 -11.18 15.56 6.67
C GLY A 437 -11.00 14.55 7.81
N GLY A 438 -10.08 14.81 8.74
CA GLY A 438 -9.88 14.00 9.95
C GLY A 438 -9.38 12.57 9.74
N MET A 439 -9.21 12.11 8.50
CA MET A 439 -8.71 10.77 8.18
C MET A 439 -7.19 10.77 7.99
N GLY A 440 -6.58 9.63 8.35
CA GLY A 440 -5.16 9.34 8.14
C GLY A 440 -4.89 8.66 6.80
N HIS A 441 -4.00 7.66 6.84
CA HIS A 441 -3.58 6.91 5.64
C HIS A 441 -4.62 5.88 5.23
N ILE A 442 -5.00 5.84 3.94
CA ILE A 442 -6.02 4.96 3.34
C ILE A 442 -7.45 5.29 3.80
N VAL A 443 -8.15 6.07 3.00
CA VAL A 443 -9.48 6.60 3.33
C VAL A 443 -10.64 5.85 2.69
N THR A 444 -10.40 4.94 1.74
CA THR A 444 -11.46 4.09 1.16
C THR A 444 -12.02 3.05 2.14
N ILE A 445 -11.44 2.93 3.34
CA ILE A 445 -12.04 2.20 4.46
C ILE A 445 -13.26 2.93 5.04
N HIS A 446 -13.35 4.26 4.88
CA HIS A 446 -14.52 5.03 5.33
C HIS A 446 -15.77 4.68 4.51
N PRO A 447 -16.95 4.50 5.14
CA PRO A 447 -18.15 4.03 4.43
C PRO A 447 -18.54 4.87 3.21
N CYS A 448 -18.49 6.22 3.32
CA CYS A 448 -18.82 7.10 2.20
C CYS A 448 -17.80 6.98 1.05
N SER A 449 -16.48 6.96 1.36
CA SER A 449 -15.45 6.80 0.34
C SER A 449 -15.61 5.48 -0.42
N ARG A 450 -15.99 4.38 0.27
CA ARG A 450 -16.31 3.09 -0.36
C ARG A 450 -17.51 3.17 -1.29
N ARG A 451 -18.59 3.83 -0.85
CA ARG A 451 -19.78 3.99 -1.71
C ARG A 451 -19.47 4.78 -2.96
N LEU A 452 -18.69 5.87 -2.83
CA LEU A 452 -18.21 6.68 -3.96
C LEU A 452 -17.38 5.85 -4.93
N MET A 453 -16.38 5.14 -4.42
CA MET A 453 -15.51 4.26 -5.20
C MET A 453 -16.31 3.18 -5.93
N SER A 454 -17.20 2.49 -5.21
CA SER A 454 -17.98 1.39 -5.79
C SER A 454 -18.89 1.86 -6.90
N LYS A 455 -19.58 3.00 -6.71
CA LYS A 455 -20.43 3.62 -7.73
C LYS A 455 -19.61 4.09 -8.94
N PHE A 456 -18.44 4.69 -8.69
CA PHE A 456 -17.53 5.11 -9.75
C PHE A 456 -17.07 3.92 -10.61
N ILE A 457 -16.64 2.80 -9.98
CA ILE A 457 -16.25 1.58 -10.68
C ILE A 457 -17.46 0.95 -11.41
N GLU A 458 -18.66 0.98 -10.84
CA GLU A 458 -19.86 0.44 -11.46
C GLU A 458 -20.17 1.16 -12.77
N ILE A 459 -20.26 2.48 -12.74
CA ILE A 459 -20.67 3.31 -13.88
C ILE A 459 -19.51 3.52 -14.87
N GLY A 460 -18.28 3.62 -14.40
CA GLY A 460 -17.07 3.72 -15.22
C GLY A 460 -16.81 5.08 -15.85
N ASN A 461 -17.38 6.16 -15.29
CA ASN A 461 -17.11 7.52 -15.75
C ASN A 461 -17.13 8.55 -14.62
N MET A 462 -16.67 9.78 -14.90
CA MET A 462 -16.54 10.83 -13.90
C MET A 462 -17.89 11.40 -13.39
N ALA A 463 -19.01 11.21 -14.09
CA ALA A 463 -20.33 11.61 -13.61
C ALA A 463 -20.71 10.83 -12.33
N ALA A 464 -20.17 9.64 -12.14
CA ALA A 464 -20.36 8.82 -10.95
C ALA A 464 -19.39 9.13 -9.79
N ALA A 465 -18.45 10.03 -9.98
CA ALA A 465 -17.48 10.41 -8.94
C ALA A 465 -18.06 11.38 -7.89
N SER A 466 -19.37 11.40 -7.71
CA SER A 466 -20.07 12.17 -6.68
C SER A 466 -21.13 11.32 -5.97
N HIS A 467 -21.40 11.62 -4.71
CA HIS A 467 -22.39 10.92 -3.89
C HIS A 467 -22.99 11.84 -2.83
N ALA A 468 -24.26 11.64 -2.47
CA ALA A 468 -24.96 12.42 -1.46
C ALA A 468 -24.30 12.38 -0.06
N CYS A 469 -23.46 11.41 0.22
CA CYS A 469 -22.74 11.28 1.48
C CYS A 469 -21.45 12.13 1.58
N GLU A 470 -21.08 12.90 0.56
CA GLU A 470 -19.83 13.69 0.60
C GLU A 470 -19.72 14.66 1.78
N PRO A 471 -20.79 15.27 2.30
CA PRO A 471 -20.71 16.05 3.54
C PRO A 471 -20.17 15.24 4.74
N GLU A 472 -20.35 13.90 4.76
CA GLU A 472 -19.82 13.00 5.78
C GLU A 472 -18.27 12.88 5.73
N LEU A 473 -17.63 13.36 4.65
CA LEU A 473 -16.17 13.28 4.47
C LEU A 473 -15.41 14.43 5.14
N ASN A 474 -16.10 15.38 5.74
CA ASN A 474 -15.48 16.46 6.50
C ASN A 474 -15.50 16.12 8.01
N LEU A 475 -14.72 15.13 8.38
CA LEU A 475 -14.62 14.67 9.77
C LEU A 475 -13.71 15.61 10.58
N PRO A 476 -14.05 15.88 11.84
CA PRO A 476 -13.13 16.56 12.75
C PRO A 476 -11.96 15.63 13.12
N ARG A 477 -10.83 16.21 13.54
CA ARG A 477 -9.77 15.44 14.18
C ARG A 477 -10.34 14.77 15.46
N PRO A 478 -10.03 13.49 15.76
CA PRO A 478 -10.41 12.85 17.00
C PRO A 478 -9.87 13.62 18.23
N LEU A 479 -10.66 13.71 19.29
CA LEU A 479 -10.24 14.34 20.54
C LEU A 479 -9.07 13.57 21.14
N PHE A 480 -8.11 14.31 21.74
CA PHE A 480 -6.98 13.70 22.42
C PHE A 480 -7.44 12.92 23.66
N TYR A 481 -6.70 11.88 23.96
CA TYR A 481 -6.85 11.18 25.25
C TYR A 481 -6.30 12.08 26.35
N VAL A 482 -7.08 12.30 27.38
CA VAL A 482 -6.69 13.01 28.59
C VAL A 482 -7.14 12.16 29.78
N ASN A 483 -6.23 11.85 30.68
CA ASN A 483 -6.56 11.11 31.88
C ASN A 483 -7.50 11.98 32.76
N ALA A 484 -8.67 11.47 33.10
CA ALA A 484 -9.67 12.21 33.87
C ALA A 484 -9.18 12.68 35.24
N LEU A 485 -8.20 11.97 35.86
CA LEU A 485 -7.57 12.37 37.10
C LEU A 485 -6.61 13.57 36.95
N GLU A 486 -6.14 13.86 35.75
CA GLU A 486 -5.22 14.95 35.41
C GLU A 486 -5.93 16.13 34.73
N ALA A 487 -7.19 15.93 34.30
CA ALA A 487 -8.01 16.95 33.67
C ALA A 487 -8.72 17.88 34.67
N GLN A 488 -8.57 17.67 35.96
CA GLN A 488 -9.11 18.57 37.00
C GLN A 488 -8.20 19.79 37.14
N PRO A 489 -8.78 21.02 37.15
CA PRO A 489 -8.02 22.26 37.31
C PRO A 489 -7.32 22.35 38.65
#